data_2f472edaa5bb83d9aa1872163e009674
#
_entry.id   2f472edaa5bb83d9aa1872163e009674
#
_cell.length_a   1.000
_cell.length_b   1.000
_cell.length_c   1.000
_cell.angle_alpha   90.00
_cell.angle_beta   90.00
_cell.angle_gamma   90.00
#
_symmetry.space_group_name_H-M   'P 1'
#
loop_
_entity.id
_entity.type
_entity.pdbx_description
1 polymer ?
#
loop_
_entity_poly.entity_id
_entity_poly.type
_entity_poly.pdbx_seq_one_letter_code
_entity_poly.pdbx_strand_id
1 'polypeptide(L)'
;VTLPSAWWAAWIRHTGLGLRPADDQAPWAWEGFVLRNEGEAALNVVITSEVLDDAGLPAHAFRPRLRELDGGLKQVSALVRLPPGEDVEAVLPLFVDRQSAVVGQWTRRFRVSALGASEALLEQEAPLYVTRGNAWASLGFAAALAASLLGLGLLVLRSRRWLSGFATSELMTISLFGALCFAANAASQLVALVASAVLGPFSPLLTGLLDDAFRICLLSTLVTLLPRPGAVALAVLVGTLLRGLALGSFTPVDGMLLGSTVAFLEAGLWLAGLTRSTGWRNERPFLRWIRLSVAFGGASILSSATGLAAAVVLYRLFLAQWYVVMILALPGFLYVLVACWVAVGFADSLRAVES
;
A
#
# COMPACT_ATOMS: atom_id res chain seq x y z
N VAL A 1 -1.84 2.02 -18.97
CA VAL A 1 -1.02 0.82 -18.64
C VAL A 1 0.33 1.26 -18.12
N THR A 2 0.75 0.73 -16.96
CA THR A 2 2.05 1.09 -16.36
C THR A 2 3.00 -0.09 -16.43
N LEU A 3 4.05 0.04 -17.21
CA LEU A 3 5.14 -0.95 -17.27
C LEU A 3 6.05 -0.82 -16.03
N PRO A 4 6.73 -1.90 -15.59
CA PRO A 4 7.74 -1.83 -14.54
C PRO A 4 8.83 -0.83 -14.91
N SER A 5 9.42 -0.16 -13.89
CA SER A 5 10.58 0.71 -14.14
C SER A 5 11.72 -0.10 -14.77
N ALA A 6 12.48 0.53 -15.66
CA ALA A 6 13.56 -0.15 -16.37
C ALA A 6 14.61 -0.75 -15.43
N TRP A 7 14.89 -0.08 -14.31
CA TRP A 7 15.80 -0.55 -13.27
C TRP A 7 15.29 -1.82 -12.57
N TRP A 8 14.03 -1.84 -12.15
CA TRP A 8 13.42 -2.99 -11.50
C TRP A 8 13.36 -4.21 -12.42
N ALA A 9 12.99 -4.01 -13.68
CA ALA A 9 12.97 -5.05 -14.68
C ALA A 9 14.37 -5.62 -14.98
N ALA A 10 15.42 -4.78 -14.95
CA ALA A 10 16.80 -5.22 -15.09
C ALA A 10 17.26 -6.02 -13.88
N TRP A 11 16.95 -5.55 -12.67
CA TRP A 11 17.32 -6.23 -11.43
C TRP A 11 16.68 -7.62 -11.31
N ILE A 12 15.39 -7.76 -11.60
CA ILE A 12 14.69 -9.06 -11.62
C ILE A 12 15.35 -10.03 -12.62
N ARG A 13 15.75 -9.54 -13.79
CA ARG A 13 16.45 -10.36 -14.79
C ARG A 13 17.82 -10.85 -14.31
N HIS A 14 18.58 -9.99 -13.61
CA HIS A 14 19.91 -10.34 -13.12
C HIS A 14 19.91 -11.26 -11.92
N THR A 15 18.94 -11.14 -11.04
CA THR A 15 18.91 -11.91 -9.78
C THR A 15 18.32 -13.31 -9.96
N GLY A 16 17.69 -13.61 -11.09
CA GLY A 16 16.97 -14.87 -11.28
C GLY A 16 15.83 -15.09 -10.28
N LEU A 17 15.60 -14.11 -9.39
CA LEU A 17 14.47 -14.06 -8.46
C LEU A 17 13.16 -13.70 -9.18
N GLY A 18 13.13 -13.84 -10.50
CA GLY A 18 11.90 -13.76 -11.23
C GLY A 18 10.91 -14.74 -10.63
N LEU A 19 10.02 -14.24 -9.81
CA LEU A 19 8.66 -14.74 -9.83
C LEU A 19 8.42 -15.06 -11.31
N ARG A 20 8.12 -16.31 -11.63
CA ARG A 20 7.89 -16.84 -12.99
C ARG A 20 7.38 -15.69 -13.85
N PRO A 21 7.92 -15.46 -15.05
CA PRO A 21 7.39 -14.41 -15.91
C PRO A 21 5.89 -14.54 -15.82
N ALA A 22 5.24 -13.56 -15.21
CA ALA A 22 3.82 -13.59 -14.87
C ALA A 22 3.18 -14.11 -16.12
N ASP A 23 2.51 -15.26 -16.01
CA ASP A 23 2.08 -16.07 -17.13
C ASP A 23 1.82 -15.14 -18.30
N ASP A 24 2.65 -15.20 -19.35
CA ASP A 24 2.50 -14.31 -20.52
C ASP A 24 1.10 -14.44 -21.15
N GLN A 25 0.32 -15.36 -20.61
CA GLN A 25 -1.06 -15.67 -20.90
C GLN A 25 -2.06 -14.95 -19.99
N ALA A 26 -1.63 -14.40 -18.83
CA ALA A 26 -2.52 -13.69 -17.94
C ALA A 26 -2.81 -12.27 -18.44
N PRO A 27 -4.08 -11.82 -18.43
CA PRO A 27 -4.42 -10.45 -18.78
C PRO A 27 -3.71 -9.47 -17.85
N TRP A 28 -3.23 -8.36 -18.42
CA TRP A 28 -2.63 -7.27 -17.65
C TRP A 28 -3.66 -6.45 -16.87
N ALA A 29 -4.81 -6.25 -17.47
CA ALA A 29 -5.94 -5.51 -16.93
C ALA A 29 -7.24 -6.03 -17.55
N TRP A 30 -8.34 -5.69 -16.89
CA TRP A 30 -9.69 -5.94 -17.37
C TRP A 30 -10.39 -4.59 -17.58
N GLU A 31 -11.15 -4.46 -18.62
CA GLU A 31 -11.87 -3.25 -18.97
C GLU A 31 -13.36 -3.55 -19.15
N GLY A 32 -14.17 -2.84 -18.39
CA GLY A 32 -15.63 -2.97 -18.44
C GLY A 32 -16.24 -1.97 -19.41
N PHE A 33 -17.24 -2.42 -20.18
CA PHE A 33 -18.04 -1.62 -21.08
C PHE A 33 -19.50 -1.81 -20.72
N VAL A 34 -20.25 -0.73 -20.68
CA VAL A 34 -21.70 -0.79 -20.56
C VAL A 34 -22.28 -0.60 -21.96
N LEU A 35 -23.04 -1.58 -22.41
CA LEU A 35 -23.72 -1.57 -23.70
C LEU A 35 -25.21 -1.60 -23.47
N ARG A 36 -25.93 -0.77 -24.23
CA ARG A 36 -27.38 -0.71 -24.21
C ARG A 36 -27.93 -1.01 -25.60
N ASN A 37 -28.94 -1.85 -25.63
CA ASN A 37 -29.68 -2.13 -26.85
C ASN A 37 -30.93 -1.26 -26.89
N GLU A 38 -30.97 -0.31 -27.78
CA GLU A 38 -32.13 0.57 -28.00
C GLU A 38 -33.20 -0.02 -28.90
N GLY A 39 -32.93 -1.20 -29.49
CA GLY A 39 -33.88 -1.90 -30.35
C GLY A 39 -34.91 -2.70 -29.56
N GLU A 40 -35.95 -3.17 -30.25
CA GLU A 40 -37.05 -3.94 -29.65
C GLU A 40 -36.75 -5.44 -29.52
N ALA A 41 -35.70 -5.97 -30.15
CA ALA A 41 -35.34 -7.37 -30.15
C ALA A 41 -33.99 -7.59 -29.46
N ALA A 42 -33.82 -8.72 -28.77
CA ALA A 42 -32.54 -9.10 -28.16
C ALA A 42 -31.48 -9.34 -29.25
N LEU A 43 -30.29 -8.78 -29.08
CA LEU A 43 -29.16 -8.91 -29.98
C LEU A 43 -28.05 -9.77 -29.34
N ASN A 44 -27.50 -10.70 -30.10
CA ASN A 44 -26.24 -11.35 -29.75
C ASN A 44 -25.11 -10.65 -30.49
N VAL A 45 -24.20 -10.03 -29.74
CA VAL A 45 -23.11 -9.25 -30.31
C VAL A 45 -21.75 -9.82 -29.93
N VAL A 46 -20.80 -9.67 -30.83
CA VAL A 46 -19.38 -9.94 -30.58
C VAL A 46 -18.68 -8.62 -30.42
N ILE A 47 -18.05 -8.42 -29.27
CA ILE A 47 -17.24 -7.25 -28.98
C ILE A 47 -15.80 -7.67 -29.21
N THR A 48 -15.07 -6.97 -30.08
CA THR A 48 -13.63 -7.16 -30.31
C THR A 48 -12.86 -5.93 -29.88
N SER A 49 -11.67 -6.16 -29.34
CA SER A 49 -10.76 -5.08 -28.94
C SER A 49 -9.38 -5.31 -29.54
N GLU A 50 -8.85 -4.27 -30.16
CA GLU A 50 -7.50 -4.23 -30.74
C GLU A 50 -6.76 -2.99 -30.30
N VAL A 51 -5.43 -3.10 -30.10
CA VAL A 51 -4.57 -1.93 -29.91
C VAL A 51 -3.80 -1.73 -31.21
N LEU A 52 -3.85 -0.50 -31.73
CA LEU A 52 -3.23 -0.10 -32.98
C LEU A 52 -1.96 0.71 -32.71
N ASP A 53 -0.99 0.54 -33.59
CA ASP A 53 0.20 1.39 -33.65
C ASP A 53 -0.10 2.72 -34.39
N ASP A 54 0.93 3.58 -34.51
CA ASP A 54 0.84 4.86 -35.22
C ASP A 54 0.52 4.70 -36.73
N ALA A 55 0.74 3.52 -37.28
CA ALA A 55 0.41 3.19 -38.68
C ALA A 55 -1.01 2.61 -38.82
N GLY A 56 -1.78 2.49 -37.73
CA GLY A 56 -3.11 1.90 -37.72
C GLY A 56 -3.11 0.37 -37.80
N LEU A 57 -1.97 -0.27 -37.63
CA LEU A 57 -1.82 -1.72 -37.67
C LEU A 57 -1.92 -2.31 -36.25
N PRO A 58 -2.48 -3.54 -36.11
CA PRO A 58 -2.58 -4.19 -34.81
C PRO A 58 -1.21 -4.41 -34.15
N ALA A 59 -0.99 -3.79 -33.01
CA ALA A 59 0.28 -3.80 -32.31
C ALA A 59 0.57 -5.16 -31.66
N HIS A 60 1.69 -5.77 -32.02
CA HIS A 60 2.10 -7.09 -31.52
C HIS A 60 2.27 -7.16 -30.01
N ALA A 61 2.68 -6.07 -29.38
CA ALA A 61 2.88 -5.97 -27.94
C ALA A 61 1.61 -6.14 -27.11
N PHE A 62 0.44 -6.06 -27.71
CA PHE A 62 -0.86 -6.12 -27.02
C PHE A 62 -1.71 -7.33 -27.44
N ARG A 63 -1.11 -8.28 -28.14
CA ARG A 63 -1.79 -9.51 -28.56
C ARG A 63 -1.70 -10.58 -27.48
N PRO A 64 -2.77 -11.37 -27.27
CA PRO A 64 -2.69 -12.56 -26.42
C PRO A 64 -1.68 -13.53 -27.03
N ARG A 65 -0.71 -14.00 -26.26
CA ARG A 65 0.22 -15.07 -26.66
C ARG A 65 -0.47 -16.43 -26.47
N LEU A 66 -1.41 -16.76 -27.33
CA LEU A 66 -1.94 -18.11 -27.40
C LEU A 66 -0.90 -19.01 -28.10
N ARG A 67 -0.69 -20.21 -27.56
CA ARG A 67 0.18 -21.21 -28.19
C ARG A 67 -0.24 -21.41 -29.66
N GLU A 68 0.74 -21.49 -30.53
CA GLU A 68 0.62 -21.60 -32.01
C GLU A 68 -0.26 -22.77 -32.50
N LEU A 69 -0.79 -23.60 -31.59
CA LEU A 69 -1.53 -24.81 -31.90
C LEU A 69 -2.95 -24.60 -32.48
N ASP A 70 -3.56 -23.40 -32.27
CA ASP A 70 -4.98 -23.20 -32.61
C ASP A 70 -5.26 -22.03 -33.56
N GLY A 71 -4.49 -21.80 -34.58
CA GLY A 71 -4.83 -20.80 -35.60
C GLY A 71 -5.03 -19.38 -35.05
N GLY A 72 -4.39 -19.10 -33.93
CA GLY A 72 -4.25 -17.90 -33.13
C GLY A 72 -5.36 -16.84 -33.28
N LEU A 73 -6.28 -16.77 -32.36
CA LEU A 73 -7.15 -15.60 -32.22
C LEU A 73 -6.27 -14.35 -32.09
N LYS A 74 -6.14 -13.58 -33.15
CA LYS A 74 -5.34 -12.35 -33.21
C LYS A 74 -5.99 -11.20 -32.43
N GLN A 75 -7.22 -11.38 -31.97
CA GLN A 75 -8.07 -10.39 -31.36
C GLN A 75 -8.69 -10.91 -30.07
N VAL A 76 -8.88 -10.01 -29.10
CA VAL A 76 -9.65 -10.29 -27.89
C VAL A 76 -11.11 -10.10 -28.21
N SER A 77 -11.94 -11.11 -27.95
CA SER A 77 -13.39 -11.03 -28.22
C SER A 77 -14.21 -11.54 -27.02
N ALA A 78 -15.39 -10.96 -26.84
CA ALA A 78 -16.41 -11.45 -25.93
C ALA A 78 -17.75 -11.54 -26.66
N LEU A 79 -18.51 -12.61 -26.40
CA LEU A 79 -19.86 -12.78 -26.89
C LEU A 79 -20.82 -12.33 -25.79
N VAL A 80 -21.68 -11.38 -26.10
CA VAL A 80 -22.62 -10.77 -25.16
C VAL A 80 -24.03 -10.78 -25.75
N ARG A 81 -25.01 -11.12 -24.92
CA ARG A 81 -26.43 -10.99 -25.28
C ARG A 81 -26.96 -9.69 -24.70
N LEU A 82 -27.49 -8.83 -25.56
CA LEU A 82 -28.05 -7.53 -25.22
C LEU A 82 -29.58 -7.62 -25.28
N PRO A 83 -30.28 -7.73 -24.14
CA PRO A 83 -31.74 -7.62 -24.10
C PRO A 83 -32.17 -6.19 -24.51
N PRO A 84 -33.42 -6.02 -25.01
CA PRO A 84 -33.92 -4.71 -25.38
C PRO A 84 -34.09 -3.80 -24.13
N GLY A 85 -33.58 -2.58 -24.21
CA GLY A 85 -33.74 -1.57 -23.19
C GLY A 85 -32.88 -1.74 -21.91
N GLU A 86 -32.12 -2.82 -21.78
CA GLU A 86 -31.29 -3.10 -20.61
C GLU A 86 -29.82 -2.72 -20.85
N ASP A 87 -29.16 -2.30 -19.77
CA ASP A 87 -27.71 -2.06 -19.74
C ASP A 87 -26.99 -3.37 -19.37
N VAL A 88 -26.09 -3.82 -20.23
CA VAL A 88 -25.29 -5.03 -20.00
C VAL A 88 -23.82 -4.69 -19.91
N GLU A 89 -23.17 -5.11 -18.82
CA GLU A 89 -21.74 -4.94 -18.64
C GLU A 89 -20.97 -6.08 -19.33
N ALA A 90 -20.04 -5.71 -20.21
CA ALA A 90 -19.11 -6.62 -20.87
C ALA A 90 -17.69 -6.31 -20.41
N VAL A 91 -16.90 -7.34 -20.11
CA VAL A 91 -15.52 -7.19 -19.64
C VAL A 91 -14.58 -7.83 -20.64
N LEU A 92 -13.59 -7.06 -21.12
CA LEU A 92 -12.55 -7.52 -22.05
C LEU A 92 -11.17 -7.50 -21.37
N PRO A 93 -10.37 -8.55 -21.52
CA PRO A 93 -9.00 -8.57 -21.04
C PRO A 93 -8.09 -7.71 -21.95
N LEU A 94 -7.14 -7.01 -21.33
CA LEU A 94 -6.04 -6.34 -22.01
C LEU A 94 -4.75 -7.12 -21.76
N PHE A 95 -4.13 -7.59 -22.81
CA PHE A 95 -2.83 -8.26 -22.77
C PHE A 95 -1.72 -7.25 -23.08
N VAL A 96 -0.59 -7.35 -22.39
CA VAL A 96 0.57 -6.48 -22.62
C VAL A 96 1.85 -7.28 -22.49
N ASP A 97 2.61 -7.36 -23.57
CA ASP A 97 3.96 -7.89 -23.52
C ASP A 97 4.92 -6.83 -22.96
N ARG A 98 5.42 -7.07 -21.77
CA ARG A 98 6.30 -6.15 -21.03
C ARG A 98 7.64 -5.89 -21.73
N GLN A 99 8.05 -6.80 -22.62
CA GLN A 99 9.35 -6.74 -23.28
C GLN A 99 9.29 -5.91 -24.54
N SER A 100 8.20 -6.02 -25.30
CA SER A 100 8.02 -5.37 -26.60
C SER A 100 7.18 -4.10 -26.54
N ALA A 101 6.39 -3.90 -25.45
CA ALA A 101 5.58 -2.69 -25.30
C ALA A 101 6.45 -1.44 -25.11
N VAL A 102 6.28 -0.47 -25.99
CA VAL A 102 6.97 0.83 -25.94
C VAL A 102 6.10 1.84 -25.19
N VAL A 103 6.75 2.72 -24.42
CA VAL A 103 6.10 3.84 -23.75
C VAL A 103 5.60 4.83 -24.77
N GLY A 104 4.34 5.24 -24.68
CA GLY A 104 3.73 6.17 -25.62
C GLY A 104 2.21 6.15 -25.55
N GLN A 105 1.63 6.87 -26.45
CA GLN A 105 0.19 6.86 -26.70
C GLN A 105 -0.10 5.87 -27.81
N TRP A 106 -1.06 5.02 -27.59
CA TRP A 106 -1.54 4.01 -28.53
C TRP A 106 -3.03 4.24 -28.75
N THR A 107 -3.58 3.78 -29.86
CA THR A 107 -5.01 3.83 -30.12
C THR A 107 -5.63 2.47 -29.85
N ARG A 108 -6.63 2.41 -29.00
CA ARG A 108 -7.41 1.20 -28.78
C ARG A 108 -8.72 1.30 -29.52
N ARG A 109 -8.98 0.34 -30.41
CA ARG A 109 -10.20 0.26 -31.21
C ARG A 109 -11.10 -0.83 -30.67
N PHE A 110 -12.34 -0.47 -30.44
CA PHE A 110 -13.43 -1.36 -30.06
C PHE A 110 -14.39 -1.48 -31.23
N ARG A 111 -14.75 -2.71 -31.55
CA ARG A 111 -15.73 -2.99 -32.58
C ARG A 111 -16.81 -3.92 -32.02
N VAL A 112 -18.07 -3.54 -32.16
CA VAL A 112 -19.24 -4.34 -31.82
C VAL A 112 -19.91 -4.77 -33.11
N SER A 113 -20.06 -6.06 -33.34
CA SER A 113 -20.75 -6.62 -34.51
C SER A 113 -21.83 -7.60 -34.09
N ALA A 114 -22.89 -7.73 -34.88
CA ALA A 114 -23.87 -8.78 -34.64
C ALA A 114 -23.22 -10.16 -34.89
N LEU A 115 -23.67 -11.17 -34.14
CA LEU A 115 -23.14 -12.52 -34.28
C LEU A 115 -23.35 -13.02 -35.73
N GLY A 116 -22.25 -13.36 -36.42
CA GLY A 116 -22.23 -13.81 -37.83
C GLY A 116 -22.24 -12.69 -38.86
N ALA A 117 -22.30 -11.42 -38.48
CA ALA A 117 -22.17 -10.29 -39.38
C ALA A 117 -20.70 -9.82 -39.48
N SER A 118 -20.27 -9.47 -40.71
CA SER A 118 -18.94 -8.89 -40.95
C SER A 118 -18.91 -7.37 -40.73
N GLU A 119 -20.07 -6.74 -40.69
CA GLU A 119 -20.22 -5.29 -40.54
C GLU A 119 -20.32 -4.91 -39.07
N ALA A 120 -19.61 -3.85 -38.69
CA ALA A 120 -19.63 -3.36 -37.30
C ALA A 120 -20.90 -2.52 -37.09
N LEU A 121 -21.62 -2.80 -36.02
CA LEU A 121 -22.73 -1.98 -35.53
C LEU A 121 -22.22 -0.70 -34.87
N LEU A 122 -21.07 -0.81 -34.17
CA LEU A 122 -20.41 0.30 -33.49
C LEU A 122 -18.90 0.11 -33.58
N GLU A 123 -18.21 1.19 -33.92
CA GLU A 123 -16.75 1.24 -33.84
C GLU A 123 -16.35 2.49 -33.08
N GLN A 124 -15.52 2.32 -32.05
CA GLN A 124 -15.06 3.41 -31.19
C GLN A 124 -13.55 3.28 -30.96
N GLU A 125 -12.87 4.41 -31.01
CA GLU A 125 -11.45 4.49 -30.69
C GLU A 125 -11.24 5.29 -29.40
N ALA A 126 -10.32 4.79 -28.56
CA ALA A 126 -9.92 5.43 -27.32
C ALA A 126 -8.40 5.47 -27.17
N PRO A 127 -7.82 6.54 -26.61
CA PRO A 127 -6.39 6.59 -26.38
C PRO A 127 -6.00 5.65 -25.25
N LEU A 128 -4.94 4.85 -25.48
CA LEU A 128 -4.32 3.98 -24.50
C LEU A 128 -2.92 4.52 -24.16
N TYR A 129 -2.74 5.00 -22.95
CA TYR A 129 -1.43 5.49 -22.50
C TYR A 129 -0.63 4.36 -21.87
N VAL A 130 0.55 4.12 -22.41
CA VAL A 130 1.55 3.21 -21.84
C VAL A 130 2.63 4.05 -21.17
N THR A 131 2.76 3.93 -19.87
CA THR A 131 3.73 4.68 -19.07
C THR A 131 4.70 3.71 -18.37
N ARG A 132 5.90 4.18 -18.05
CA ARG A 132 6.79 3.43 -17.16
C ARG A 132 6.55 3.79 -15.72
N GLY A 133 6.68 2.81 -14.84
CA GLY A 133 6.62 3.02 -13.40
C GLY A 133 7.68 4.02 -12.93
N ASN A 134 7.33 4.78 -11.91
CA ASN A 134 8.22 5.78 -11.34
C ASN A 134 9.46 5.10 -10.72
N ALA A 135 10.66 5.47 -11.18
CA ALA A 135 11.92 4.94 -10.67
C ALA A 135 12.11 5.26 -9.17
N TRP A 136 11.68 6.44 -8.73
CA TRP A 136 11.73 6.84 -7.32
C TRP A 136 10.85 5.98 -6.43
N ALA A 137 9.64 5.61 -6.90
CA ALA A 137 8.77 4.70 -6.16
C ALA A 137 9.40 3.30 -6.02
N SER A 138 10.06 2.81 -7.09
CA SER A 138 10.75 1.53 -7.04
C SER A 138 11.97 1.55 -6.11
N LEU A 139 12.71 2.65 -6.10
CA LEU A 139 13.85 2.85 -5.18
C LEU A 139 13.36 2.97 -3.73
N GLY A 140 12.30 3.73 -3.50
CA GLY A 140 11.64 3.83 -2.19
C GLY A 140 11.16 2.48 -1.67
N PHE A 141 10.56 1.66 -2.55
CA PHE A 141 10.15 0.31 -2.20
C PHE A 141 11.32 -0.61 -1.86
N ALA A 142 12.42 -0.54 -2.62
CA ALA A 142 13.63 -1.31 -2.33
C ALA A 142 14.26 -0.90 -0.98
N ALA A 143 14.31 0.40 -0.69
CA ALA A 143 14.76 0.92 0.60
C ALA A 143 13.85 0.47 1.75
N ALA A 144 12.53 0.49 1.54
CA ALA A 144 11.53 0.01 2.47
C ALA A 144 11.69 -1.50 2.76
N LEU A 145 11.95 -2.29 1.72
CA LEU A 145 12.21 -3.72 1.87
C LEU A 145 13.50 -3.98 2.66
N ALA A 146 14.57 -3.23 2.38
CA ALA A 146 15.81 -3.32 3.14
C ALA A 146 15.60 -2.94 4.62
N ALA A 147 14.90 -1.84 4.90
CA ALA A 147 14.54 -1.44 6.26
C ALA A 147 13.68 -2.50 6.97
N SER A 148 12.74 -3.12 6.24
CA SER A 148 11.91 -4.22 6.75
C SER A 148 12.74 -5.43 7.16
N LEU A 149 13.65 -5.87 6.30
CA LEU A 149 14.55 -6.99 6.60
C LEU A 149 15.46 -6.68 7.80
N LEU A 150 15.96 -5.44 7.91
CA LEU A 150 16.73 -4.99 9.08
C LEU A 150 15.89 -5.02 10.36
N GLY A 151 14.65 -4.50 10.32
CA GLY A 151 13.76 -4.49 11.49
C GLY A 151 13.34 -5.89 11.93
N LEU A 152 12.97 -6.76 11.00
CA LEU A 152 12.68 -8.16 11.28
C LEU A 152 13.93 -8.89 11.82
N GLY A 153 15.10 -8.63 11.24
CA GLY A 153 16.38 -9.14 11.74
C GLY A 153 16.66 -8.68 13.18
N LEU A 154 16.43 -7.40 13.48
CA LEU A 154 16.54 -6.87 14.86
C LEU A 154 15.57 -7.56 15.82
N LEU A 155 14.31 -7.74 15.41
CA LEU A 155 13.32 -8.47 16.21
C LEU A 155 13.77 -9.90 16.49
N VAL A 156 14.19 -10.66 15.48
CA VAL A 156 14.58 -12.05 15.64
C VAL A 156 15.86 -12.18 16.45
N LEU A 157 16.92 -11.41 16.12
CA LEU A 157 18.23 -11.55 16.74
C LEU A 157 18.29 -10.97 18.16
N ARG A 158 17.55 -9.89 18.42
CA ARG A 158 17.59 -9.21 19.73
C ARG A 158 16.41 -9.53 20.64
N SER A 159 15.34 -10.16 20.16
CA SER A 159 14.15 -10.47 20.97
C SER A 159 14.48 -11.22 22.26
N ARG A 160 15.32 -12.24 22.19
CA ARG A 160 15.74 -13.00 23.38
C ARG A 160 16.46 -12.11 24.39
N ARG A 161 17.38 -11.24 23.95
CA ARG A 161 18.10 -10.30 24.84
C ARG A 161 17.18 -9.24 25.42
N TRP A 162 16.23 -8.75 24.63
CA TRP A 162 15.23 -7.79 25.11
C TRP A 162 14.32 -8.45 26.14
N LEU A 163 13.74 -9.60 25.83
CA LEU A 163 12.84 -10.33 26.75
C LEU A 163 13.54 -10.70 28.07
N SER A 164 14.79 -11.13 28.04
CA SER A 164 15.54 -11.45 29.26
C SER A 164 16.02 -10.21 30.03
N GLY A 165 16.08 -9.04 29.39
CA GLY A 165 16.50 -7.79 30.00
C GLY A 165 15.39 -7.01 30.70
N PHE A 166 14.11 -7.34 30.47
CA PHE A 166 12.98 -6.71 31.10
C PHE A 166 12.48 -7.51 32.30
N ALA A 167 12.08 -6.80 33.38
CA ALA A 167 11.35 -7.41 34.49
C ALA A 167 9.95 -7.84 34.04
N THR A 168 9.34 -8.81 34.76
CA THR A 168 7.98 -9.29 34.42
C THR A 168 6.94 -8.16 34.42
N SER A 169 7.03 -7.22 35.36
CA SER A 169 6.16 -6.04 35.43
C SER A 169 6.35 -5.12 34.21
N GLU A 170 7.59 -4.95 33.74
CA GLU A 170 7.87 -4.16 32.53
C GLU A 170 7.30 -4.82 31.28
N LEU A 171 7.42 -6.18 31.17
CA LEU A 171 6.82 -6.94 30.06
C LEU A 171 5.29 -6.87 30.09
N MET A 172 4.67 -6.90 31.27
CA MET A 172 3.21 -6.68 31.39
C MET A 172 2.81 -5.30 30.90
N THR A 173 3.57 -4.26 31.27
CA THR A 173 3.33 -2.90 30.79
C THR A 173 3.48 -2.80 29.28
N ILE A 174 4.54 -3.36 28.70
CA ILE A 174 4.76 -3.39 27.22
C ILE A 174 3.59 -4.09 26.53
N SER A 175 3.16 -5.24 27.04
CA SER A 175 2.05 -6.01 26.47
C SER A 175 0.72 -5.25 26.56
N LEU A 176 0.47 -4.55 27.68
CA LEU A 176 -0.71 -3.71 27.86
C LEU A 176 -0.75 -2.58 26.83
N PHE A 177 0.37 -1.86 26.65
CA PHE A 177 0.46 -0.80 25.64
C PHE A 177 0.29 -1.35 24.22
N GLY A 178 0.84 -2.53 23.93
CA GLY A 178 0.62 -3.22 22.66
C GLY A 178 -0.84 -3.58 22.41
N ALA A 179 -1.54 -4.08 23.44
CA ALA A 179 -2.97 -4.37 23.39
C ALA A 179 -3.84 -3.11 23.22
N LEU A 180 -3.47 -2.00 23.88
CA LEU A 180 -4.13 -0.71 23.71
C LEU A 180 -3.93 -0.16 22.29
N CYS A 181 -2.74 -0.30 21.71
CA CYS A 181 -2.49 0.05 20.31
C CYS A 181 -3.36 -0.78 19.35
N PHE A 182 -3.51 -2.09 19.62
CA PHE A 182 -4.43 -2.94 18.85
C PHE A 182 -5.89 -2.46 18.99
N ALA A 183 -6.36 -2.19 20.21
CA ALA A 183 -7.73 -1.72 20.43
C ALA A 183 -8.02 -0.39 19.72
N ALA A 184 -7.07 0.56 19.74
CA ALA A 184 -7.16 1.81 18.99
C ALA A 184 -7.25 1.57 17.48
N ASN A 185 -6.41 0.66 16.94
CA ASN A 185 -6.45 0.30 15.53
C ASN A 185 -7.78 -0.37 15.14
N ALA A 186 -8.30 -1.29 15.96
CA ALA A 186 -9.58 -1.93 15.72
C ALA A 186 -10.74 -0.92 15.71
N ALA A 187 -10.76 0.02 16.65
CA ALA A 187 -11.74 1.09 16.68
C ALA A 187 -11.63 2.00 15.43
N SER A 188 -10.41 2.35 15.03
CA SER A 188 -10.15 3.13 13.82
C SER A 188 -10.67 2.43 12.56
N GLN A 189 -10.53 1.11 12.46
CA GLN A 189 -11.04 0.34 11.31
C GLN A 189 -12.56 0.34 11.24
N LEU A 190 -13.26 0.27 12.37
CA LEU A 190 -14.72 0.41 12.40
C LEU A 190 -15.16 1.80 11.90
N VAL A 191 -14.45 2.85 12.32
CA VAL A 191 -14.70 4.21 11.81
C VAL A 191 -14.38 4.30 10.31
N ALA A 192 -13.35 3.60 9.84
CA ALA A 192 -12.96 3.59 8.43
C ALA A 192 -14.06 3.05 7.51
N LEU A 193 -14.80 2.04 7.93
CA LEU A 193 -15.93 1.49 7.17
C LEU A 193 -16.99 2.56 6.90
N VAL A 194 -17.33 3.37 7.91
CA VAL A 194 -18.32 4.46 7.76
C VAL A 194 -17.70 5.64 7.01
N ALA A 195 -16.46 6.02 7.37
CA ALA A 195 -15.79 7.15 6.76
C ALA A 195 -15.51 6.95 5.26
N SER A 196 -15.23 5.73 4.81
CA SER A 196 -15.00 5.43 3.40
C SER A 196 -16.24 5.65 2.53
N ALA A 197 -17.43 5.39 3.08
CA ALA A 197 -18.69 5.63 2.38
C ALA A 197 -19.01 7.13 2.21
N VAL A 198 -18.56 7.98 3.15
CA VAL A 198 -18.85 9.42 3.16
C VAL A 198 -17.72 10.23 2.53
N LEU A 199 -16.47 9.93 2.89
CA LEU A 199 -15.30 10.72 2.51
C LEU A 199 -14.53 10.12 1.32
N GLY A 200 -14.86 8.89 0.88
CA GLY A 200 -14.18 8.22 -0.22
C GLY A 200 -12.65 8.18 -0.02
N PRO A 201 -11.85 8.70 -0.98
CA PRO A 201 -10.39 8.67 -0.92
C PRO A 201 -9.77 9.51 0.21
N PHE A 202 -10.55 10.34 0.91
CA PHE A 202 -10.10 11.14 2.06
C PHE A 202 -10.28 10.43 3.41
N SER A 203 -10.93 9.27 3.42
CA SER A 203 -11.11 8.48 4.65
C SER A 203 -9.79 8.19 5.41
N PRO A 204 -8.62 7.96 4.76
CA PRO A 204 -7.37 7.75 5.46
C PRO A 204 -6.90 8.94 6.31
N LEU A 205 -7.36 10.16 6.03
CA LEU A 205 -7.01 11.33 6.85
C LEU A 205 -7.71 11.28 8.22
N LEU A 206 -9.00 10.93 8.24
CA LEU A 206 -9.73 10.79 9.49
C LEU A 206 -9.29 9.57 10.29
N THR A 207 -9.15 8.42 9.61
CA THR A 207 -8.74 7.18 10.27
C THR A 207 -7.28 7.22 10.71
N GLY A 208 -6.40 7.90 9.97
CA GLY A 208 -5.02 8.16 10.38
C GLY A 208 -4.94 9.03 11.64
N LEU A 209 -5.85 10.01 11.82
CA LEU A 209 -5.91 10.79 13.05
C LEU A 209 -6.21 9.88 14.26
N LEU A 210 -7.16 8.96 14.12
CA LEU A 210 -7.54 8.06 15.20
C LEU A 210 -6.47 6.99 15.44
N ASP A 211 -5.98 6.32 14.41
CA ASP A 211 -5.02 5.24 14.55
C ASP A 211 -3.61 5.76 14.88
N ASP A 212 -3.06 6.65 14.06
CA ASP A 212 -1.68 7.11 14.21
C ASP A 212 -1.51 8.00 15.45
N ALA A 213 -2.43 8.93 15.73
CA ALA A 213 -2.29 9.80 16.88
C ALA A 213 -2.41 9.03 18.20
N PHE A 214 -3.39 8.12 18.32
CA PHE A 214 -3.51 7.29 19.52
C PHE A 214 -2.33 6.35 19.69
N ARG A 215 -1.92 5.67 18.65
CA ARG A 215 -0.77 4.76 18.66
C ARG A 215 0.51 5.49 19.07
N ILE A 216 0.79 6.64 18.47
CA ILE A 216 1.99 7.43 18.80
C ILE A 216 1.91 7.99 20.22
N CYS A 217 0.75 8.45 20.67
CA CYS A 217 0.54 8.88 22.05
C CYS A 217 0.88 7.75 23.04
N LEU A 218 0.36 6.55 22.82
CA LEU A 218 0.62 5.39 23.66
C LEU A 218 2.11 4.99 23.61
N LEU A 219 2.71 4.88 22.44
CA LEU A 219 4.12 4.50 22.29
C LEU A 219 5.07 5.57 22.88
N SER A 220 4.75 6.85 22.72
CA SER A 220 5.50 7.95 23.32
C SER A 220 5.43 7.92 24.84
N THR A 221 4.24 7.63 25.40
CA THR A 221 4.05 7.41 26.84
C THR A 221 4.87 6.21 27.31
N LEU A 222 4.83 5.09 26.60
CA LEU A 222 5.63 3.91 26.93
C LEU A 222 7.12 4.22 27.00
N VAL A 223 7.68 4.96 26.01
CA VAL A 223 9.10 5.36 26.02
C VAL A 223 9.42 6.26 27.22
N THR A 224 8.50 7.13 27.63
CA THR A 224 8.72 7.97 28.80
C THR A 224 8.68 7.19 30.11
N LEU A 225 7.91 6.10 30.18
CA LEU A 225 7.87 5.19 31.32
C LEU A 225 9.06 4.20 31.30
N LEU A 226 9.34 3.62 30.14
CA LEU A 226 10.37 2.60 29.92
C LEU A 226 11.35 3.01 28.81
N PRO A 227 12.36 3.87 29.08
CA PRO A 227 13.32 4.34 28.06
C PRO A 227 14.40 3.29 27.78
N ARG A 228 13.99 2.11 27.40
CA ARG A 228 14.89 1.00 27.05
C ARG A 228 14.72 0.59 25.61
N PRO A 229 15.81 0.24 24.90
CA PRO A 229 15.73 -0.24 23.54
C PRO A 229 14.91 -1.54 23.49
N GLY A 230 14.03 -1.65 22.49
CA GLY A 230 13.16 -2.80 22.29
C GLY A 230 11.78 -2.69 22.94
N ALA A 231 11.54 -1.78 23.89
CA ALA A 231 10.22 -1.64 24.52
C ALA A 231 9.13 -1.31 23.49
N VAL A 232 9.39 -0.33 22.62
CA VAL A 232 8.47 0.06 21.55
C VAL A 232 8.35 -1.02 20.50
N ALA A 233 9.47 -1.64 20.11
CA ALA A 233 9.47 -2.73 19.13
C ALA A 233 8.60 -3.92 19.60
N LEU A 234 8.70 -4.30 20.87
CA LEU A 234 7.88 -5.37 21.46
C LEU A 234 6.39 -4.97 21.54
N ALA A 235 6.07 -3.73 21.92
CA ALA A 235 4.68 -3.26 21.94
C ALA A 235 4.05 -3.26 20.54
N VAL A 236 4.78 -2.79 19.52
CA VAL A 236 4.34 -2.84 18.12
C VAL A 236 4.16 -4.28 17.64
N LEU A 237 5.08 -5.18 18.01
CA LEU A 237 4.97 -6.61 17.69
C LEU A 237 3.70 -7.22 18.31
N VAL A 238 3.44 -6.98 19.60
CA VAL A 238 2.24 -7.47 20.29
C VAL A 238 0.97 -6.94 19.62
N GLY A 239 0.89 -5.63 19.34
CA GLY A 239 -0.27 -5.04 18.68
C GLY A 239 -0.51 -5.63 17.28
N THR A 240 0.56 -5.85 16.51
CA THR A 240 0.47 -6.44 15.16
C THR A 240 0.05 -7.91 15.21
N LEU A 241 0.59 -8.69 16.15
CA LEU A 241 0.19 -10.09 16.34
C LEU A 241 -1.27 -10.21 16.76
N LEU A 242 -1.72 -9.38 17.70
CA LEU A 242 -3.13 -9.34 18.13
C LEU A 242 -4.04 -8.99 16.95
N ARG A 243 -3.65 -8.02 16.11
CA ARG A 243 -4.39 -7.67 14.90
C ARG A 243 -4.48 -8.85 13.94
N GLY A 244 -3.36 -9.51 13.65
CA GLY A 244 -3.32 -10.66 12.75
C GLY A 244 -4.17 -11.83 13.25
N LEU A 245 -4.14 -12.10 14.56
CA LEU A 245 -4.94 -13.15 15.19
C LEU A 245 -6.44 -12.82 15.24
N ALA A 246 -6.79 -11.59 15.61
CA ALA A 246 -8.17 -11.18 15.78
C ALA A 246 -8.92 -11.03 14.44
N LEU A 247 -8.23 -10.51 13.42
CA LEU A 247 -8.83 -10.25 12.10
C LEU A 247 -8.62 -11.42 11.11
N GLY A 248 -7.87 -12.44 11.47
CA GLY A 248 -7.58 -13.60 10.62
C GLY A 248 -6.84 -13.26 9.32
N SER A 249 -6.25 -12.06 9.21
CA SER A 249 -5.60 -11.55 8.01
C SER A 249 -4.16 -11.14 8.30
N PHE A 250 -3.22 -12.00 7.97
CA PHE A 250 -1.79 -11.66 8.00
C PHE A 250 -1.21 -11.81 6.60
N THR A 251 -0.88 -10.70 5.97
CA THR A 251 -0.30 -10.68 4.63
C THR A 251 1.21 -10.50 4.68
N PRO A 252 1.97 -10.93 3.65
CA PRO A 252 3.40 -10.62 3.57
C PRO A 252 3.72 -9.12 3.64
N VAL A 253 2.79 -8.27 3.18
CA VAL A 253 2.90 -6.81 3.25
C VAL A 253 2.83 -6.32 4.70
N ASP A 254 2.00 -6.93 5.56
CA ASP A 254 1.95 -6.61 6.99
C ASP A 254 3.28 -6.92 7.68
N GLY A 255 3.93 -8.03 7.32
CA GLY A 255 5.28 -8.37 7.79
C GLY A 255 6.32 -7.34 7.35
N MET A 256 6.24 -6.87 6.10
CA MET A 256 7.12 -5.83 5.58
C MET A 256 6.90 -4.50 6.32
N LEU A 257 5.65 -4.09 6.54
CA LEU A 257 5.32 -2.87 7.26
C LEU A 257 5.72 -2.95 8.73
N LEU A 258 5.53 -4.09 9.38
CA LEU A 258 6.00 -4.31 10.75
C LEU A 258 7.52 -4.13 10.85
N GLY A 259 8.28 -4.80 9.98
CA GLY A 259 9.74 -4.74 10.00
C GLY A 259 10.26 -3.31 9.78
N SER A 260 9.75 -2.61 8.76
CA SER A 260 10.15 -1.23 8.48
C SER A 260 9.76 -0.27 9.61
N THR A 261 8.55 -0.41 10.18
CA THR A 261 8.11 0.41 11.31
C THR A 261 9.00 0.22 12.53
N VAL A 262 9.34 -1.03 12.87
CA VAL A 262 10.27 -1.32 13.98
C VAL A 262 11.65 -0.72 13.72
N ALA A 263 12.20 -0.88 12.50
CA ALA A 263 13.50 -0.32 12.15
C ALA A 263 13.51 1.20 12.31
N PHE A 264 12.50 1.90 11.79
CA PHE A 264 12.44 3.36 11.84
C PHE A 264 12.20 3.88 13.25
N LEU A 265 11.33 3.24 14.04
CA LEU A 265 11.08 3.63 15.42
C LEU A 265 12.32 3.43 16.28
N GLU A 266 12.96 2.26 16.26
CA GLU A 266 14.15 2.00 17.06
C GLU A 266 15.32 2.91 16.64
N ALA A 267 15.51 3.14 15.33
CA ALA A 267 16.51 4.07 14.83
C ALA A 267 16.22 5.52 15.26
N GLY A 268 14.98 5.98 15.13
CA GLY A 268 14.55 7.32 15.53
C GLY A 268 14.76 7.56 17.03
N LEU A 269 14.33 6.61 17.87
CA LEU A 269 14.49 6.67 19.32
C LEU A 269 15.97 6.65 19.73
N TRP A 270 16.78 5.85 19.04
CA TRP A 270 18.21 5.77 19.31
C TRP A 270 18.95 7.05 18.89
N LEU A 271 18.64 7.62 17.71
CA LEU A 271 19.21 8.87 17.22
C LEU A 271 18.83 10.07 18.10
N ALA A 272 17.59 10.14 18.55
CA ALA A 272 17.13 11.18 19.48
C ALA A 272 17.66 11.00 20.90
N GLY A 273 18.40 9.91 21.19
CA GLY A 273 18.98 9.63 22.51
C GLY A 273 17.98 9.16 23.58
N LEU A 274 16.74 8.86 23.18
CA LEU A 274 15.64 8.52 24.11
C LEU A 274 15.80 7.14 24.76
N THR A 275 16.53 6.23 24.10
CA THR A 275 16.81 4.87 24.61
C THR A 275 18.24 4.68 25.12
N ARG A 276 19.11 5.70 24.98
CA ARG A 276 20.53 5.65 25.40
C ARG A 276 20.74 6.13 26.83
N SER A 277 19.95 7.07 27.29
CA SER A 277 20.09 7.68 28.62
C SER A 277 18.72 7.98 29.19
N THR A 278 18.63 8.05 30.51
CA THR A 278 17.41 8.44 31.23
C THR A 278 17.37 9.93 31.55
N GLY A 279 18.47 10.64 31.35
CA GLY A 279 18.61 12.06 31.74
C GLY A 279 17.62 13.01 31.08
N TRP A 280 17.18 12.71 29.84
CA TRP A 280 16.21 13.51 29.12
C TRP A 280 14.82 13.58 29.82
N ARG A 281 14.51 12.64 30.71
CA ARG A 281 13.27 12.65 31.50
C ARG A 281 13.14 13.87 32.41
N ASN A 282 14.28 14.39 32.87
CA ASN A 282 14.33 15.53 33.76
C ASN A 282 14.43 16.86 33.02
N GLU A 283 14.45 16.82 31.68
CA GLU A 283 14.43 18.02 30.85
C GLU A 283 13.07 18.72 30.90
N ARG A 284 13.05 19.99 30.50
CA ARG A 284 11.80 20.75 30.40
C ARG A 284 10.81 20.04 29.48
N PRO A 285 9.49 20.08 29.78
CA PRO A 285 8.48 19.38 29.00
C PRO A 285 8.53 19.68 27.50
N PHE A 286 8.86 20.93 27.14
CA PHE A 286 9.02 21.36 25.74
C PHE A 286 10.17 20.64 25.03
N LEU A 287 11.32 20.46 25.66
CA LEU A 287 12.46 19.73 25.08
C LEU A 287 12.16 18.24 24.91
N ARG A 288 11.48 17.66 25.90
CA ARG A 288 10.99 16.26 25.81
C ARG A 288 10.04 16.09 24.63
N TRP A 289 9.09 17.01 24.49
CA TRP A 289 8.16 17.03 23.37
C TRP A 289 8.90 17.11 22.01
N ILE A 290 9.86 18.02 21.84
CA ILE A 290 10.65 18.13 20.59
C ILE A 290 11.37 16.82 20.29
N ARG A 291 12.07 16.22 21.26
CA ARG A 291 12.81 14.97 21.04
C ARG A 291 11.89 13.82 20.63
N LEU A 292 10.75 13.65 21.30
CA LEU A 292 9.75 12.66 20.95
C LEU A 292 9.17 12.93 19.56
N SER A 293 8.84 14.17 19.26
CA SER A 293 8.28 14.57 17.96
C SER A 293 9.24 14.32 16.79
N VAL A 294 10.53 14.59 16.98
CA VAL A 294 11.55 14.29 15.95
C VAL A 294 11.71 12.79 15.75
N ALA A 295 11.79 12.01 16.84
CA ALA A 295 11.95 10.56 16.75
C ALA A 295 10.75 9.87 16.11
N PHE A 296 9.56 10.12 16.66
CA PHE A 296 8.32 9.50 16.17
C PHE A 296 7.85 10.09 14.84
N GLY A 297 8.01 11.42 14.63
CA GLY A 297 7.64 12.09 13.39
C GLY A 297 8.48 11.60 12.22
N GLY A 298 9.80 11.53 12.38
CA GLY A 298 10.68 10.96 11.37
C GLY A 298 10.35 9.51 11.04
N ALA A 299 10.14 8.68 12.07
CA ALA A 299 9.74 7.28 11.88
C ALA A 299 8.36 7.14 11.20
N SER A 300 7.38 7.99 11.57
CA SER A 300 6.05 7.97 10.99
C SER A 300 6.05 8.39 9.52
N ILE A 301 6.78 9.45 9.15
CA ILE A 301 6.96 9.87 7.75
C ILE A 301 7.56 8.73 6.92
N LEU A 302 8.64 8.09 7.43
CA LEU A 302 9.28 6.98 6.73
C LEU A 302 8.36 5.74 6.62
N SER A 303 7.59 5.42 7.66
CA SER A 303 6.60 4.34 7.62
C SER A 303 5.47 4.63 6.62
N SER A 304 4.95 5.86 6.60
CA SER A 304 3.93 6.28 5.64
C SER A 304 4.46 6.25 4.21
N ALA A 305 5.71 6.73 3.99
CA ALA A 305 6.38 6.66 2.69
C ALA A 305 6.56 5.20 2.23
N THR A 306 6.88 4.27 3.16
CA THR A 306 6.96 2.83 2.88
C THR A 306 5.62 2.28 2.43
N GLY A 307 4.53 2.61 3.12
CA GLY A 307 3.18 2.20 2.74
C GLY A 307 2.77 2.72 1.37
N LEU A 308 3.05 4.01 1.09
CA LEU A 308 2.80 4.61 -0.23
C LEU A 308 3.64 3.97 -1.33
N ALA A 309 4.93 3.69 -1.08
CA ALA A 309 5.79 3.01 -2.04
C ALA A 309 5.29 1.59 -2.33
N ALA A 310 4.86 0.86 -1.31
CA ALA A 310 4.23 -0.46 -1.47
C ALA A 310 2.93 -0.37 -2.28
N ALA A 311 2.08 0.63 -2.00
CA ALA A 311 0.83 0.86 -2.73
C ALA A 311 1.08 1.12 -4.22
N VAL A 312 2.06 1.96 -4.55
CA VAL A 312 2.42 2.27 -5.94
C VAL A 312 3.04 1.07 -6.65
N VAL A 313 3.95 0.33 -5.99
CA VAL A 313 4.72 -0.75 -6.65
C VAL A 313 3.95 -2.06 -6.71
N LEU A 314 3.28 -2.46 -5.61
CA LEU A 314 2.57 -3.74 -5.52
C LEU A 314 1.16 -3.65 -6.08
N TYR A 315 0.42 -2.60 -5.71
CA TYR A 315 -0.98 -2.43 -6.12
C TYR A 315 -1.14 -1.52 -7.34
N ARG A 316 -0.04 -0.94 -7.86
CA ARG A 316 -0.01 -0.07 -9.04
C ARG A 316 -0.96 1.14 -8.93
N LEU A 317 -1.13 1.64 -7.73
CA LEU A 317 -1.96 2.81 -7.50
C LEU A 317 -1.28 4.07 -8.00
N PHE A 318 -2.00 4.88 -8.77
CA PHE A 318 -1.56 6.22 -9.17
C PHE A 318 -2.05 7.21 -8.14
N LEU A 319 -1.10 7.77 -7.39
CA LEU A 319 -1.41 8.77 -6.37
C LEU A 319 -1.00 10.16 -6.90
N ALA A 320 -1.91 11.11 -6.79
CA ALA A 320 -1.61 12.50 -7.10
C ALA A 320 -0.54 13.05 -6.15
N GLN A 321 0.39 13.86 -6.64
CA GLN A 321 1.49 14.39 -5.82
C GLN A 321 0.99 15.14 -4.58
N TRP A 322 -0.03 15.98 -4.72
CA TRP A 322 -0.63 16.70 -3.59
C TRP A 322 -1.17 15.75 -2.51
N TYR A 323 -1.74 14.59 -2.91
CA TYR A 323 -2.24 13.58 -1.98
C TYR A 323 -1.12 12.90 -1.20
N VAL A 324 0.00 12.57 -1.88
CA VAL A 324 1.21 12.03 -1.23
C VAL A 324 1.75 13.00 -0.21
N VAL A 325 1.90 14.28 -0.59
CA VAL A 325 2.37 15.34 0.33
C VAL A 325 1.43 15.48 1.52
N MET A 326 0.12 15.46 1.29
CA MET A 326 -0.88 15.59 2.34
C MET A 326 -0.83 14.42 3.35
N ILE A 327 -0.69 13.18 2.87
CA ILE A 327 -0.54 12.00 3.77
C ILE A 327 0.76 12.07 4.57
N LEU A 328 1.86 12.49 3.98
CA LEU A 328 3.12 12.62 4.70
C LEU A 328 3.09 13.78 5.71
N ALA A 329 2.44 14.90 5.38
CA ALA A 329 2.39 16.07 6.24
C ALA A 329 1.40 15.93 7.39
N LEU A 330 0.17 15.43 7.15
CA LEU A 330 -0.87 15.36 8.17
C LEU A 330 -0.70 14.11 9.06
N PRO A 331 -0.94 12.88 8.59
CA PRO A 331 -0.77 11.70 9.45
C PRO A 331 0.71 11.47 9.82
N GLY A 332 1.63 11.66 8.87
CA GLY A 332 3.05 11.40 9.07
C GLY A 332 3.73 12.35 10.04
N PHE A 333 3.29 13.60 10.14
CA PHE A 333 3.98 14.59 10.96
C PHE A 333 3.07 15.35 11.92
N LEU A 334 2.02 16.02 11.44
CA LEU A 334 1.19 16.91 12.29
C LEU A 334 0.49 16.15 13.42
N TYR A 335 -0.11 15.01 13.14
CA TYR A 335 -0.78 14.20 14.16
C TYR A 335 0.19 13.67 15.20
N VAL A 336 1.43 13.38 14.78
CA VAL A 336 2.51 12.95 15.69
C VAL A 336 2.93 14.08 16.63
N LEU A 337 3.02 15.32 16.16
CA LEU A 337 3.33 16.48 17.01
C LEU A 337 2.32 16.62 18.15
N VAL A 338 1.02 16.56 17.81
CA VAL A 338 -0.06 16.65 18.77
C VAL A 338 -0.06 15.45 19.74
N ALA A 339 0.13 14.24 19.21
CA ALA A 339 0.19 13.03 20.00
C ALA A 339 1.34 13.02 21.01
N CYS A 340 2.53 13.46 20.60
CA CYS A 340 3.69 13.57 21.49
C CYS A 340 3.48 14.66 22.56
N TRP A 341 2.79 15.76 22.22
CA TRP A 341 2.46 16.80 23.21
C TRP A 341 1.53 16.27 24.31
N VAL A 342 0.46 15.56 23.92
CA VAL A 342 -0.45 14.90 24.84
C VAL A 342 0.27 13.84 25.67
N ALA A 343 1.15 13.04 25.04
CA ALA A 343 1.89 11.96 25.72
C ALA A 343 2.80 12.49 26.83
N VAL A 344 3.44 13.65 26.66
CA VAL A 344 4.28 14.26 27.70
C VAL A 344 3.45 14.60 28.93
N GLY A 345 2.29 15.23 28.75
CA GLY A 345 1.38 15.56 29.87
C GLY A 345 0.83 14.30 30.55
N PHE A 346 0.43 13.31 29.75
CA PHE A 346 -0.11 12.04 30.28
C PHE A 346 0.94 11.25 31.08
N ALA A 347 2.19 11.17 30.57
CA ALA A 347 3.27 10.50 31.29
C ALA A 347 3.63 11.18 32.61
N ASP A 348 3.55 12.51 32.70
CA ASP A 348 3.80 13.24 33.94
C ASP A 348 2.67 12.99 34.96
N SER A 349 1.42 12.91 34.49
CA SER A 349 0.28 12.55 35.36
C SER A 349 0.39 11.13 35.92
N LEU A 350 0.81 10.16 35.12
CA LEU A 350 1.01 8.78 35.58
C LEU A 350 2.11 8.69 36.64
N ARG A 351 3.23 9.40 36.47
CA ARG A 351 4.32 9.42 37.44
C ARG A 351 3.92 10.06 38.79
N ALA A 352 3.03 11.07 38.74
CA ALA A 352 2.53 11.71 39.97
C ALA A 352 1.64 10.77 40.79
N VAL A 353 1.06 9.74 40.19
CA VAL A 353 0.25 8.73 40.91
C VAL A 353 1.14 7.65 41.55
N GLU A 354 2.34 7.39 40.97
CA GLU A 354 3.30 6.39 41.50
C GLU A 354 4.16 6.95 42.66
N SER A 355 4.26 8.28 42.83
CA SER A 355 5.04 8.96 43.86
C SER A 355 4.21 9.21 45.13
#